data_50cbea835e87faf7d556cee09453d308
#
_entry.id   50cbea835e87faf7d556cee09453d308
#
_cell.length_a   1.000
_cell.length_b   1.000
_cell.length_c   1.000
_cell.angle_alpha   90.00
_cell.angle_beta   90.00
_cell.angle_gamma   90.00
#
_symmetry.space_group_name_H-M   'P 1'
#
loop_
_entity.id
_entity.type
_entity.pdbx_description
1 polymer ?
#
loop_
_entity_poly.entity_id
_entity_poly.type
_entity_poly.pdbx_seq_one_letter_code
_entity_poly.pdbx_strand_id
1 'polypeptide(L)'
;MTGAQARAEVARILPFVADIVVCEAREILNLVSKDPFQGQSVRPDVVRFVSVLSQRPRLTPATPMQFPSSGQWLMKILARRNRFVIGTYRRHMKVIGYLGALDRLYGVPVTTRSWNTIAKIAKVLHSPMAPPAQLDAP
;
A
#
# COMPACT_ATOMS: atom_id res chain seq x y z
N MET A 1 5.28 18.72 -16.81
CA MET A 1 5.01 17.27 -16.89
C MET A 1 3.53 17.02 -16.72
N THR A 2 2.97 16.23 -17.60
CA THR A 2 1.55 15.89 -17.51
C THR A 2 1.38 14.77 -16.50
N GLY A 3 0.17 14.52 -16.07
CA GLY A 3 -0.11 13.40 -15.18
C GLY A 3 0.23 12.06 -15.80
N ALA A 4 0.01 11.92 -17.10
CA ALA A 4 0.34 10.69 -17.79
C ALA A 4 1.85 10.46 -17.83
N GLN A 5 2.62 11.50 -18.03
CA GLN A 5 4.08 11.38 -18.04
C GLN A 5 4.61 11.02 -16.67
N ALA A 6 4.04 11.59 -15.61
CA ALA A 6 4.45 11.28 -14.27
C ALA A 6 4.16 9.81 -13.94
N ARG A 7 3.01 9.32 -14.36
CA ARG A 7 2.64 7.93 -14.12
C ARG A 7 3.58 6.98 -14.86
N ALA A 8 3.88 7.28 -16.11
CA ALA A 8 4.77 6.45 -16.90
C ALA A 8 6.16 6.39 -16.29
N GLU A 9 6.64 7.52 -15.79
CA GLU A 9 7.95 7.60 -15.17
C GLU A 9 8.02 6.76 -13.91
N VAL A 10 7.01 6.86 -13.06
CA VAL A 10 6.94 6.10 -11.83
C VAL A 10 6.82 4.60 -12.12
N ALA A 11 5.99 4.24 -13.08
CA ALA A 11 5.81 2.84 -13.47
C ALA A 11 7.08 2.24 -14.03
N ARG A 12 7.88 3.02 -14.71
CA ARG A 12 9.13 2.55 -15.28
C ARG A 12 10.16 2.29 -14.20
N ILE A 13 10.18 3.09 -13.16
CA ILE A 13 11.13 2.96 -12.07
C ILE A 13 10.72 1.82 -11.13
N LEU A 14 9.43 1.68 -10.89
CA LEU A 14 8.90 0.68 -9.97
C LEU A 14 7.84 -0.16 -10.69
N PRO A 15 8.24 -1.31 -11.23
CA PRO A 15 7.33 -2.13 -12.05
C PRO A 15 5.94 -2.39 -11.48
N PHE A 16 5.82 -2.57 -10.16
CA PHE A 16 4.52 -2.86 -9.56
C PHE A 16 3.60 -1.64 -9.50
N VAL A 17 4.14 -0.46 -9.71
CA VAL A 17 3.36 0.77 -9.61
C VAL A 17 2.27 0.84 -10.68
N ALA A 18 2.37 0.02 -11.72
CA ALA A 18 1.32 -0.02 -12.73
C ALA A 18 -0.06 -0.24 -12.09
N ASP A 19 -0.14 -1.07 -11.03
CA ASP A 19 -1.40 -1.29 -10.34
C ASP A 19 -1.78 -0.12 -9.45
N ILE A 20 -0.80 0.59 -8.93
CA ILE A 20 -1.04 1.72 -8.04
C ILE A 20 -1.45 2.96 -8.83
N VAL A 21 -0.86 3.18 -10.00
CA VAL A 21 -1.18 4.39 -10.76
C VAL A 21 -2.59 4.39 -11.33
N VAL A 22 -3.30 3.26 -11.28
CA VAL A 22 -4.71 3.28 -11.64
C VAL A 22 -5.52 3.93 -10.52
N CYS A 23 -4.93 4.07 -9.33
CA CYS A 23 -5.49 4.87 -8.27
C CYS A 23 -5.07 6.30 -8.52
N GLU A 24 -5.89 7.26 -8.17
CA GLU A 24 -5.49 8.64 -8.31
C GLU A 24 -4.36 8.95 -7.35
N ALA A 25 -3.37 9.71 -7.80
CA ALA A 25 -2.26 10.12 -6.96
C ALA A 25 -2.76 10.76 -5.68
N ARG A 26 -3.86 11.50 -5.76
CA ARG A 26 -4.47 12.14 -4.61
C ARG A 26 -4.88 11.13 -3.54
N GLU A 27 -5.33 9.95 -3.93
CA GLU A 27 -5.72 8.92 -2.96
C GLU A 27 -4.50 8.44 -2.17
N ILE A 28 -3.38 8.25 -2.83
CA ILE A 28 -2.15 7.81 -2.18
C ILE A 28 -1.61 8.90 -1.26
N LEU A 29 -1.59 10.14 -1.73
CA LEU A 29 -1.15 11.25 -0.92
C LEU A 29 -2.03 11.44 0.31
N ASN A 30 -3.32 11.28 0.14
CA ASN A 30 -4.26 11.40 1.25
C ASN A 30 -4.04 10.29 2.27
N LEU A 31 -3.80 9.06 1.79
CA LEU A 31 -3.53 7.93 2.66
C LEU A 31 -2.29 8.19 3.52
N VAL A 32 -1.21 8.65 2.90
CA VAL A 32 0.05 8.90 3.60
C VAL A 32 -0.09 10.06 4.58
N SER A 33 -0.80 11.12 4.18
CA SER A 33 -0.96 12.30 5.04
C SER A 33 -1.74 12.01 6.31
N LYS A 34 -2.62 11.02 6.28
CA LYS A 34 -3.44 10.67 7.44
C LYS A 34 -2.83 9.56 8.29
N ASP A 35 -1.65 9.09 7.93
CA ASP A 35 -0.92 8.03 8.62
C ASP A 35 -1.85 6.96 9.20
N PRO A 36 -2.23 5.97 8.41
CA PRO A 36 -3.17 4.94 8.86
C PRO A 36 -2.63 4.06 9.98
N PHE A 37 -1.35 4.18 10.31
CA PHE A 37 -0.71 3.43 11.38
C PHE A 37 -0.52 4.25 12.64
N GLN A 38 -1.14 5.41 12.71
CA GLN A 38 -1.06 6.27 13.87
C GLN A 38 -1.48 5.47 15.12
N GLY A 39 -0.67 5.54 16.15
CA GLY A 39 -0.94 4.81 17.38
C GLY A 39 -0.37 3.40 17.41
N GLN A 40 0.16 2.92 16.29
CA GLN A 40 0.81 1.61 16.25
C GLN A 40 2.28 1.75 16.60
N SER A 41 2.76 0.90 17.48
CA SER A 41 4.19 0.91 17.85
C SER A 41 5.02 0.43 16.67
N VAL A 42 6.17 1.07 16.48
CA VAL A 42 7.13 0.62 15.48
C VAL A 42 7.95 -0.49 16.11
N ARG A 43 7.98 -1.66 15.48
CA ARG A 43 8.73 -2.81 15.98
C ARG A 43 9.57 -3.40 14.84
N PRO A 44 10.82 -3.80 15.13
CA PRO A 44 11.70 -4.33 14.09
C PRO A 44 11.21 -5.68 13.54
N ASP A 45 10.42 -6.43 14.31
CA ASP A 45 9.90 -7.72 13.90
C ASP A 45 8.56 -7.62 13.16
N VAL A 46 8.04 -6.43 13.00
CA VAL A 46 6.72 -6.21 12.38
C VAL A 46 6.86 -5.28 11.18
N VAL A 47 6.25 -5.68 10.08
CA VAL A 47 6.22 -4.89 8.84
C VAL A 47 4.83 -4.30 8.68
N ARG A 48 4.77 -3.00 8.47
CA ARG A 48 3.51 -2.32 8.13
C ARG A 48 3.34 -2.39 6.62
N PHE A 49 2.14 -2.71 6.17
CA PHE A 49 1.90 -2.89 4.74
C PHE A 49 0.60 -2.24 4.29
N VAL A 50 0.52 -2.00 3.00
CA VAL A 50 -0.71 -1.58 2.34
C VAL A 50 -0.94 -2.53 1.19
N SER A 51 -2.15 -3.07 1.09
CA SER A 51 -2.55 -3.88 -0.04
C SER A 51 -3.53 -3.05 -0.88
N VAL A 52 -3.20 -2.88 -2.14
CA VAL A 52 -4.01 -2.08 -3.05
C VAL A 52 -4.92 -3.01 -3.83
N LEU A 53 -6.23 -2.84 -3.67
CA LEU A 53 -7.21 -3.61 -4.41
C LEU A 53 -7.29 -3.06 -5.83
N SER A 54 -7.30 -3.94 -6.82
CA SER A 54 -7.29 -3.51 -8.21
C SER A 54 -8.58 -2.80 -8.60
N GLN A 55 -9.63 -3.06 -7.86
CA GLN A 55 -10.93 -2.44 -8.09
C GLN A 55 -11.72 -2.50 -6.79
N ARG A 56 -12.95 -2.00 -6.81
CA ARG A 56 -13.81 -2.04 -5.64
C ARG A 56 -13.95 -3.48 -5.15
N PRO A 57 -13.79 -3.73 -3.84
CA PRO A 57 -13.86 -5.10 -3.32
C PRO A 57 -15.27 -5.67 -3.50
N ARG A 58 -15.32 -6.95 -3.83
CA ARG A 58 -16.59 -7.67 -3.93
C ARG A 58 -17.04 -8.17 -2.57
N LEU A 59 -16.08 -8.39 -1.67
CA LEU A 59 -16.35 -8.82 -0.31
C LEU A 59 -15.73 -7.80 0.64
N THR A 60 -16.40 -7.55 1.75
CA THR A 60 -15.93 -6.56 2.73
C THR A 60 -15.88 -7.21 4.10
N PRO A 61 -14.82 -7.99 4.37
CA PRO A 61 -14.69 -8.64 5.66
C PRO A 61 -14.59 -7.62 6.78
N ALA A 62 -15.07 -7.97 7.95
CA ALA A 62 -15.02 -7.09 9.11
C ALA A 62 -13.58 -6.89 9.55
N THR A 63 -13.24 -5.67 9.94
CA THR A 63 -11.92 -5.33 10.45
C THR A 63 -12.05 -4.69 11.83
N PRO A 64 -11.05 -4.82 12.70
CA PRO A 64 -9.79 -5.53 12.47
C PRO A 64 -9.95 -7.04 12.49
N MET A 65 -8.99 -7.74 11.87
CA MET A 65 -8.97 -9.19 11.90
C MET A 65 -7.53 -9.67 11.92
N GLN A 66 -7.31 -10.90 12.39
CA GLN A 66 -5.96 -11.43 12.48
C GLN A 66 -5.84 -12.82 11.87
N PHE A 67 -4.62 -13.18 11.52
CA PHE A 67 -4.28 -14.50 11.00
C PHE A 67 -3.09 -15.05 11.80
N PRO A 68 -3.14 -16.26 12.33
CA PRO A 68 -4.35 -17.08 12.41
C PRO A 68 -5.40 -16.43 13.31
N SER A 69 -6.63 -16.90 13.21
CA SER A 69 -7.74 -16.27 13.94
C SER A 69 -7.64 -16.44 15.46
N SER A 70 -6.87 -17.42 15.91
CA SER A 70 -6.63 -17.62 17.34
C SER A 70 -5.14 -17.86 17.58
N GLY A 71 -4.70 -17.62 18.80
CA GLY A 71 -3.29 -17.76 19.15
C GLY A 71 -2.48 -16.54 18.80
N GLN A 72 -1.17 -16.72 18.68
CA GLN A 72 -0.29 -15.60 18.37
C GLN A 72 -0.51 -15.17 16.94
N TRP A 73 -0.78 -13.90 16.75
CA TRP A 73 -1.03 -13.35 15.42
C TRP A 73 0.26 -13.28 14.60
N LEU A 74 0.14 -13.54 13.30
CA LEU A 74 1.23 -13.39 12.36
C LEU A 74 0.95 -12.28 11.36
N MET A 75 -0.32 -12.03 11.06
CA MET A 75 -0.73 -10.93 10.21
C MET A 75 -2.02 -10.34 10.75
N LYS A 76 -2.14 -9.02 10.71
CA LYS A 76 -3.37 -8.33 11.10
C LYS A 76 -3.79 -7.40 9.98
N ILE A 77 -5.09 -7.38 9.72
CA ILE A 77 -5.68 -6.35 8.89
C ILE A 77 -6.30 -5.36 9.85
N LEU A 78 -5.81 -4.13 9.85
CA LEU A 78 -6.26 -3.11 10.79
C LEU A 78 -7.50 -2.39 10.30
N ALA A 79 -7.53 -2.05 9.01
CA ALA A 79 -8.64 -1.29 8.44
C ALA A 79 -8.57 -1.33 6.91
N ARG A 80 -9.64 -0.90 6.28
CA ARG A 80 -9.67 -0.66 4.85
C ARG A 80 -10.18 0.75 4.60
N ARG A 81 -9.47 1.49 3.73
CA ARG A 81 -9.88 2.82 3.30
C ARG A 81 -9.95 2.80 1.78
N ASN A 82 -11.14 2.87 1.22
CA ASN A 82 -11.35 2.76 -0.22
C ASN A 82 -10.73 1.47 -0.75
N ARG A 83 -9.75 1.56 -1.63
CA ARG A 83 -9.07 0.39 -2.18
C ARG A 83 -7.80 0.02 -1.44
N PHE A 84 -7.56 0.63 -0.29
CA PHE A 84 -6.35 0.37 0.49
C PHE A 84 -6.67 -0.45 1.72
N VAL A 85 -6.02 -1.60 1.82
CA VAL A 85 -6.11 -2.46 3.00
C VAL A 85 -4.86 -2.21 3.82
N ILE A 86 -5.04 -1.83 5.07
CA ILE A 86 -3.96 -1.42 5.95
C ILE A 86 -3.71 -2.53 6.95
N GLY A 87 -2.47 -2.95 7.08
CA GLY A 87 -2.17 -4.04 8.01
C GLY A 87 -0.73 -4.11 8.45
N THR A 88 -0.46 -5.10 9.27
CA THR A 88 0.87 -5.40 9.77
C THR A 88 1.09 -6.91 9.72
N TYR A 89 2.34 -7.33 9.54
CA TYR A 89 2.66 -8.75 9.64
C TYR A 89 4.02 -8.94 10.28
N ARG A 90 4.20 -10.13 10.88
CA ARG A 90 5.49 -10.51 11.42
C ARG A 90 6.30 -11.15 10.32
N ARG A 91 7.62 -11.10 10.44
CA ARG A 91 8.51 -11.72 9.46
C ARG A 91 8.50 -13.23 9.69
N HIS A 92 7.60 -13.91 9.02
CA HIS A 92 7.39 -15.34 9.16
C HIS A 92 6.95 -15.93 7.83
N MET A 93 7.40 -17.14 7.52
CA MET A 93 7.12 -17.80 6.25
C MET A 93 5.63 -17.96 5.97
N LYS A 94 4.85 -18.24 7.00
CA LYS A 94 3.40 -18.45 6.83
C LYS A 94 2.65 -17.21 6.34
N VAL A 95 3.26 -16.03 6.51
CA VAL A 95 2.64 -14.78 6.09
C VAL A 95 2.47 -14.73 4.58
N ILE A 96 3.35 -15.38 3.83
CA ILE A 96 3.27 -15.42 2.37
C ILE A 96 1.91 -15.99 1.96
N GLY A 97 1.49 -17.06 2.62
CA GLY A 97 0.19 -17.67 2.33
C GLY A 97 -0.98 -16.77 2.70
N TYR A 98 -0.88 -16.06 3.82
CA TYR A 98 -1.93 -15.14 4.24
C TYR A 98 -2.05 -13.97 3.27
N LEU A 99 -0.93 -13.40 2.84
CA LEU A 99 -0.95 -12.31 1.86
C LEU A 99 -1.54 -12.80 0.54
N GLY A 100 -1.20 -14.02 0.13
CA GLY A 100 -1.76 -14.60 -1.09
C GLY A 100 -3.25 -14.88 -1.01
N ALA A 101 -3.80 -14.95 0.19
CA ALA A 101 -5.23 -15.19 0.36
C ALA A 101 -6.06 -13.91 0.30
N LEU A 102 -5.43 -12.74 0.30
CA LEU A 102 -6.17 -11.47 0.29
C LEU A 102 -7.05 -11.32 -0.96
N ASP A 103 -6.61 -11.84 -2.09
CA ASP A 103 -7.41 -11.79 -3.31
C ASP A 103 -8.77 -12.45 -3.10
N ARG A 104 -8.77 -13.61 -2.45
CA ARG A 104 -10.01 -14.32 -2.17
C ARG A 104 -10.83 -13.63 -1.08
N LEU A 105 -10.14 -13.03 -0.12
CA LEU A 105 -10.79 -12.35 1.00
C LEU A 105 -11.60 -11.15 0.52
N TYR A 106 -11.09 -10.41 -0.45
CA TYR A 106 -11.76 -9.23 -0.99
C TYR A 106 -12.43 -9.48 -2.35
N GLY A 107 -12.18 -10.63 -2.95
CA GLY A 107 -12.80 -11.00 -4.21
C GLY A 107 -12.26 -10.27 -5.43
N VAL A 108 -11.11 -9.63 -5.31
CA VAL A 108 -10.46 -8.91 -6.42
C VAL A 108 -8.95 -9.06 -6.30
N PRO A 109 -8.21 -8.92 -7.40
CA PRO A 109 -6.74 -8.98 -7.34
C PRO A 109 -6.17 -7.89 -6.44
N VAL A 110 -5.08 -8.22 -5.77
CA VAL A 110 -4.48 -7.35 -4.75
C VAL A 110 -2.97 -7.26 -4.96
N THR A 111 -2.43 -6.06 -4.80
CA THR A 111 -0.98 -5.84 -4.82
C THR A 111 -0.57 -5.33 -3.44
N THR A 112 0.36 -6.02 -2.78
CA THR A 112 0.80 -5.66 -1.43
C THR A 112 2.21 -5.12 -1.44
N ARG A 113 2.41 -4.01 -0.74
CA ARG A 113 3.74 -3.40 -0.58
C ARG A 113 3.91 -2.89 0.84
N SER A 114 5.16 -2.79 1.28
CA SER A 114 5.43 -2.26 2.61
C SER A 114 5.06 -0.79 2.68
N TRP A 115 4.76 -0.33 3.89
CA TRP A 115 4.45 1.08 4.11
C TRP A 115 5.59 1.98 3.67
N ASN A 116 6.83 1.54 3.86
CA ASN A 116 7.98 2.35 3.45
C ASN A 116 7.97 2.57 1.93
N THR A 117 7.60 1.55 1.17
CA THR A 117 7.51 1.67 -0.29
C THR A 117 6.39 2.65 -0.68
N ILE A 118 5.24 2.55 -0.03
CA ILE A 118 4.13 3.45 -0.30
C ILE A 118 4.51 4.89 0.02
N ALA A 119 5.21 5.10 1.13
CA ALA A 119 5.66 6.44 1.52
C ALA A 119 6.64 7.01 0.50
N LYS A 120 7.51 6.18 -0.06
CA LYS A 120 8.44 6.61 -1.11
C LYS A 120 7.70 7.00 -2.38
N ILE A 121 6.68 6.24 -2.74
CA ILE A 121 5.86 6.57 -3.91
C ILE A 121 5.15 7.90 -3.69
N ALA A 122 4.60 8.12 -2.51
CA ALA A 122 3.93 9.38 -2.19
C ALA A 122 4.90 10.55 -2.31
N LYS A 123 6.15 10.35 -1.90
CA LYS A 123 7.15 11.38 -1.99
C LYS A 123 7.42 11.76 -3.45
N VAL A 124 7.49 10.77 -4.32
CA VAL A 124 7.68 11.00 -5.75
C VAL A 124 6.47 11.74 -6.33
N LEU A 125 5.27 11.34 -5.95
CA LEU A 125 4.05 11.96 -6.45
C LEU A 125 3.87 13.38 -5.94
N HIS A 126 4.35 13.64 -4.74
CA HIS A 126 4.20 14.98 -4.12
C HIS A 126 5.20 15.97 -4.66
N SER A 127 6.44 15.55 -4.87
CA SER A 127 7.48 16.46 -5.33
C SER A 127 7.82 16.39 -6.77
N PRO A 128 7.10 15.82 -7.63
CA PRO A 128 7.52 15.71 -8.99
C PRO A 128 7.52 16.97 -9.66
N MET A 129 6.77 17.79 -9.17
CA MET A 129 6.65 19.03 -9.80
C MET A 129 7.76 19.87 -9.35
N ALA A 130 8.27 19.42 -8.31
CA ALA A 130 9.41 20.02 -7.88
C ALA A 130 10.38 19.67 -8.81
N PRO A 131 10.62 20.37 -9.20
CA PRO A 131 10.66 20.74 -10.44
C PRO A 131 11.60 19.91 -11.10
N PRO A 132 11.15 19.33 -12.03
CA PRO A 132 11.98 18.69 -12.95
C PRO A 132 13.07 19.60 -13.28
N ALA A 133 12.75 20.83 -13.30
CA ALA A 133 13.74 21.81 -13.57
C ALA A 133 14.84 21.75 -12.58
N GLN A 134 14.56 21.37 -11.41
CA GLN A 134 15.60 21.27 -10.43
C GLN A 134 16.46 20.10 -10.66
N LEU A 135 15.94 19.15 -11.32
CA LEU A 135 16.71 18.01 -11.63
C LEU A 135 17.61 18.33 -12.78
N ASP A 136 17.11 19.13 -13.64
CA ASP A 136 17.84 19.47 -14.80
C ASP A 136 18.69 20.57 -14.56
N ALA A 137 18.30 21.31 -13.73
CA ALA A 137 18.94 22.48 -13.52
C ALA A 137 20.14 22.11 -13.10
N PRO A 138 20.67 22.31 -13.58
CA PRO A 138 21.72 22.16 -13.22
C PRO A 138 22.50 22.74 -13.05
#